data_535fa516dfa372830f174b891203082d
#
_entry.id   535fa516dfa372830f174b891203082d
#
_cell.length_a   1.000
_cell.length_b   1.000
_cell.length_c   1.000
_cell.angle_alpha   90.00
_cell.angle_beta   90.00
_cell.angle_gamma   90.00
#
_symmetry.space_group_name_H-M   'P 1'
#
loop_
_entity.id
_entity.type
_entity.pdbx_description
1 polymer ?
#
loop_
_entity_poly.entity_id
_entity_poly.type
_entity_poly.pdbx_seq_one_letter_code
_entity_poly.pdbx_strand_id
1 'polypeptide(L)'
;MKTSNVKRILCGCLLFAATWPAFSQPATNPRLIIRADDMGSFRSANIACMEGYKNGVETCIEVMVVTSWFPEAARLLREKPGIDVGLHLTFTSEWDNVKWRPLTHCPSLTDSNGYFLPMMSPNPAYPGLAILENTWSLAEIEQEARAQIEMALKNIPQISHISGHMGSTGFDPEVVKLMRRLSEEYHLPVVDRVEAMQEYDFTYSGYDGPSKTPAEKEASFIRMLDKLEPGKRYMFLDHPALDNEEMKTVGHIGYENVAMDRQGVTDLFTSPKVKQALKDKNIDLISYNDLTKELPRAEASKTLDKAFGNYLRAVKKADQDLHSIMILQHGKVVKEQWLGEGDRHTPHVLNSVSKTFTATAIGFAVAEGKLKVTDKVISFFPDQLPAEVSPYLKELEIRHLLTMSSGHDVDPTALVRQKGNEKADWAKLFLSAPLVHKPGTYFVYNSLGTYMLSAIIQKVTGEKVINYLYPCLLYTSPSPRD
;
A
#
# COMPACT_ATOMS: atom_id res chain seq x y z
N MET A 1 7.91 48.05 -76.00
CA MET A 1 7.99 46.72 -75.40
C MET A 1 7.30 46.83 -74.02
N LYS A 2 6.36 45.92 -73.80
CA LYS A 2 5.25 46.04 -72.84
C LYS A 2 5.71 45.89 -71.39
N THR A 3 5.43 46.86 -70.52
CA THR A 3 5.49 46.77 -69.06
C THR A 3 4.10 46.40 -68.51
N SER A 4 4.01 45.29 -67.78
CA SER A 4 2.79 44.83 -67.18
C SER A 4 2.74 45.29 -65.71
N ASN A 5 1.69 46.03 -65.38
CA ASN A 5 1.35 46.48 -64.02
C ASN A 5 0.77 45.31 -63.21
N VAL A 6 1.35 44.98 -62.06
CA VAL A 6 0.76 44.13 -61.07
C VAL A 6 0.21 44.97 -59.91
N LYS A 7 -1.11 45.00 -59.81
CA LYS A 7 -1.86 45.65 -58.72
C LYS A 7 -1.66 44.86 -57.45
N ARG A 8 -1.16 45.47 -56.40
CA ARG A 8 -1.14 44.96 -55.04
C ARG A 8 -2.53 45.13 -54.44
N ILE A 9 -3.17 43.98 -54.15
CA ILE A 9 -4.39 43.93 -53.33
C ILE A 9 -3.91 43.77 -51.88
N LEU A 10 -4.12 44.78 -51.04
CA LEU A 10 -3.99 44.69 -49.59
C LEU A 10 -5.22 43.93 -49.04
N CYS A 11 -5.02 42.66 -48.66
CA CYS A 11 -6.00 41.95 -47.85
C CYS A 11 -5.71 42.27 -46.38
N GLY A 12 -6.56 43.05 -45.74
CA GLY A 12 -6.53 43.27 -44.28
C GLY A 12 -7.01 42.03 -43.57
N CYS A 13 -6.09 41.28 -42.99
CA CYS A 13 -6.44 40.24 -42.04
C CYS A 13 -6.76 40.87 -40.70
N LEU A 14 -8.04 40.99 -40.37
CA LEU A 14 -8.52 41.21 -39.01
C LEU A 14 -8.19 39.94 -38.20
N LEU A 15 -7.14 40.02 -37.39
CA LEU A 15 -6.85 39.01 -36.32
C LEU A 15 -7.92 39.12 -35.22
N PHE A 16 -8.95 38.33 -35.33
CA PHE A 16 -9.76 38.01 -34.17
C PHE A 16 -8.88 37.13 -33.23
N ALA A 17 -8.30 37.75 -32.23
CA ALA A 17 -7.75 37.02 -31.06
C ALA A 17 -8.94 36.41 -30.30
N ALA A 18 -9.34 35.23 -30.71
CA ALA A 18 -10.20 34.36 -29.85
C ALA A 18 -9.33 34.00 -28.66
N THR A 19 -9.51 34.69 -27.54
CA THR A 19 -9.07 34.22 -26.23
C THR A 19 -9.88 32.98 -25.91
N TRP A 20 -9.35 31.81 -26.27
CA TRP A 20 -9.83 30.58 -25.67
C TRP A 20 -9.52 30.66 -24.18
N PRO A 21 -10.52 30.39 -23.31
CA PRO A 21 -10.21 30.25 -21.91
C PRO A 21 -9.12 29.18 -21.80
N ALA A 22 -8.01 29.53 -21.19
CA ALA A 22 -7.03 28.55 -20.75
C ALA A 22 -7.82 27.53 -19.92
N PHE A 23 -7.96 26.31 -20.42
CA PHE A 23 -8.40 25.21 -19.59
C PHE A 23 -7.32 25.07 -18.52
N SER A 24 -7.53 25.76 -17.39
CA SER A 24 -6.83 25.42 -16.17
C SER A 24 -7.04 23.91 -15.96
N GLN A 25 -5.96 23.19 -15.79
CA GLN A 25 -6.09 21.82 -15.28
C GLN A 25 -7.01 21.89 -14.06
N PRO A 26 -8.02 21.01 -13.94
CA PRO A 26 -8.86 21.01 -12.75
C PRO A 26 -7.93 20.96 -11.55
N ALA A 27 -8.10 21.88 -10.60
CA ALA A 27 -7.34 21.89 -9.37
C ALA A 27 -7.49 20.48 -8.77
N THR A 28 -6.38 19.78 -8.59
CA THR A 28 -6.42 18.47 -7.94
C THR A 28 -6.93 18.66 -6.52
N ASN A 29 -7.85 17.81 -6.07
CA ASN A 29 -8.42 17.87 -4.72
C ASN A 29 -7.33 17.95 -3.64
N PRO A 30 -7.61 18.52 -2.44
CA PRO A 30 -6.77 18.30 -1.28
C PRO A 30 -6.65 16.80 -0.99
N ARG A 31 -5.46 16.34 -0.59
CA ARG A 31 -5.22 14.92 -0.27
C ARG A 31 -4.87 14.78 1.20
N LEU A 32 -5.48 13.80 1.88
CA LEU A 32 -5.37 13.63 3.33
C LEU A 32 -5.03 12.18 3.69
N ILE A 33 -3.95 12.00 4.45
CA ILE A 33 -3.63 10.76 5.19
C ILE A 33 -4.32 10.85 6.54
N ILE A 34 -5.09 9.84 6.93
CA ILE A 34 -5.64 9.70 8.28
C ILE A 34 -4.97 8.48 8.92
N ARG A 35 -4.06 8.74 9.86
CA ARG A 35 -3.19 7.76 10.49
C ARG A 35 -3.69 7.41 11.88
N ALA A 36 -3.82 6.11 12.15
CA ALA A 36 -4.14 5.55 13.45
C ALA A 36 -2.88 5.01 14.12
N ASP A 37 -2.45 5.61 15.23
CA ASP A 37 -1.25 5.21 15.95
C ASP A 37 -1.54 4.21 17.08
N ASP A 38 -0.51 3.50 17.55
CA ASP A 38 -0.47 2.59 18.69
C ASP A 38 -1.21 1.25 18.51
N MET A 39 -1.46 0.75 17.31
CA MET A 39 -1.96 -0.62 17.17
C MET A 39 -0.96 -1.63 17.76
N GLY A 40 -1.43 -2.61 18.49
CA GLY A 40 -0.60 -3.58 19.23
C GLY A 40 -0.44 -3.24 20.71
N SER A 41 -0.59 -1.99 21.11
CA SER A 41 -0.48 -1.58 22.51
C SER A 41 -1.54 -2.22 23.40
N PHE A 42 -2.78 -2.22 22.95
CA PHE A 42 -3.95 -2.76 23.64
C PHE A 42 -4.84 -3.52 22.67
N ARG A 43 -5.61 -4.49 23.17
CA ARG A 43 -6.62 -5.16 22.36
C ARG A 43 -7.70 -4.19 21.90
N SER A 44 -8.04 -3.23 22.74
CA SER A 44 -8.97 -2.14 22.42
C SER A 44 -8.50 -1.31 21.24
N ALA A 45 -7.19 -0.99 21.15
CA ALA A 45 -6.60 -0.27 20.02
C ALA A 45 -6.63 -1.13 18.75
N ASN A 46 -6.31 -2.43 18.84
CA ASN A 46 -6.39 -3.33 17.70
C ASN A 46 -7.79 -3.36 17.06
N ILE A 47 -8.83 -3.44 17.90
CA ILE A 47 -10.23 -3.46 17.43
C ILE A 47 -10.60 -2.11 16.81
N ALA A 48 -10.23 -1.00 17.46
CA ALA A 48 -10.57 0.35 17.02
C ALA A 48 -9.92 0.70 15.67
N CYS A 49 -8.62 0.44 15.50
CA CYS A 49 -7.92 0.62 14.22
C CYS A 49 -8.55 -0.20 13.09
N MET A 50 -8.86 -1.49 13.36
CA MET A 50 -9.51 -2.32 12.34
C MET A 50 -10.93 -1.85 11.99
N GLU A 51 -11.67 -1.30 12.94
CA GLU A 51 -12.99 -0.72 12.71
C GLU A 51 -12.90 0.59 11.92
N GLY A 52 -11.98 1.47 12.27
CA GLY A 52 -11.72 2.73 11.58
C GLY A 52 -11.27 2.54 10.13
N TYR A 53 -10.44 1.53 9.88
CA TYR A 53 -10.07 1.16 8.50
C TYR A 53 -11.23 0.57 7.71
N LYS A 54 -11.95 -0.39 8.30
CA LYS A 54 -13.01 -1.14 7.60
C LYS A 54 -14.25 -0.30 7.34
N ASN A 55 -14.70 0.40 8.36
CA ASN A 55 -15.98 1.11 8.39
C ASN A 55 -15.81 2.62 8.61
N GLY A 56 -14.61 3.14 8.58
CA GLY A 56 -14.25 4.51 8.87
C GLY A 56 -13.54 5.23 7.74
N VAL A 57 -12.60 6.10 8.13
CA VAL A 57 -11.84 6.97 7.24
C VAL A 57 -10.31 6.79 7.39
N GLU A 58 -9.86 5.87 8.22
CA GLU A 58 -8.44 5.57 8.39
C GLU A 58 -7.83 5.05 7.09
N THR A 59 -6.65 5.54 6.76
CA THR A 59 -5.91 5.16 5.55
C THR A 59 -4.59 4.48 5.84
N CYS A 60 -4.10 4.59 7.08
CA CYS A 60 -2.82 4.05 7.51
C CYS A 60 -2.87 3.68 8.99
N ILE A 61 -2.19 2.61 9.39
CA ILE A 61 -2.10 2.12 10.76
C ILE A 61 -0.65 1.95 11.17
N GLU A 62 -0.27 2.52 12.33
CA GLU A 62 1.06 2.37 12.90
C GLU A 62 1.06 1.30 13.99
N VAL A 63 1.90 0.27 13.84
CA VAL A 63 1.93 -0.89 14.73
C VAL A 63 3.16 -0.94 15.62
N MET A 64 2.97 -1.15 16.91
CA MET A 64 4.01 -1.32 17.92
C MET A 64 4.35 -2.80 18.11
N VAL A 65 5.60 -3.20 17.87
CA VAL A 65 5.99 -4.62 17.91
C VAL A 65 6.45 -5.11 19.29
N VAL A 66 6.76 -4.20 20.21
CA VAL A 66 7.26 -4.49 21.57
C VAL A 66 6.14 -4.75 22.58
N THR A 67 4.91 -4.68 22.16
CA THR A 67 3.72 -4.69 23.02
C THR A 67 3.04 -6.05 23.08
N SER A 68 2.28 -6.29 24.15
CA SER A 68 1.69 -7.62 24.41
C SER A 68 0.62 -8.05 23.40
N TRP A 69 -0.06 -7.09 22.75
CA TRP A 69 -1.12 -7.37 21.77
C TRP A 69 -0.62 -7.34 20.32
N PHE A 70 0.68 -7.19 20.09
CA PHE A 70 1.28 -7.27 18.76
C PHE A 70 0.96 -8.57 18.00
N PRO A 71 0.98 -9.78 18.61
CA PRO A 71 0.65 -11.01 17.86
C PRO A 71 -0.76 -11.00 17.27
N GLU A 72 -1.75 -10.44 17.98
CA GLU A 72 -3.11 -10.25 17.44
C GLU A 72 -3.12 -9.20 16.33
N ALA A 73 -2.47 -8.05 16.55
CA ALA A 73 -2.33 -6.99 15.55
C ALA A 73 -1.74 -7.54 14.24
N ALA A 74 -0.62 -8.26 14.32
CA ALA A 74 0.03 -8.85 13.17
C ALA A 74 -0.86 -9.86 12.41
N ARG A 75 -1.66 -10.66 13.13
CA ARG A 75 -2.63 -11.56 12.51
C ARG A 75 -3.73 -10.78 11.76
N LEU A 76 -4.33 -9.78 12.41
CA LEU A 76 -5.39 -8.96 11.83
C LEU A 76 -4.93 -8.23 10.56
N LEU A 77 -3.72 -7.67 10.61
CA LEU A 77 -3.12 -6.96 9.47
C LEU A 77 -2.81 -7.91 8.31
N ARG A 78 -2.25 -9.10 8.56
CA ARG A 78 -2.03 -10.12 7.51
C ARG A 78 -3.32 -10.57 6.81
N GLU A 79 -4.43 -10.60 7.53
CA GLU A 79 -5.75 -10.93 6.96
C GLU A 79 -6.28 -9.82 6.04
N LYS A 80 -5.66 -8.63 6.06
CA LYS A 80 -6.05 -7.44 5.31
C LYS A 80 -4.84 -6.80 4.62
N PRO A 81 -4.26 -7.43 3.61
CA PRO A 81 -3.02 -6.97 2.97
C PRO A 81 -3.14 -5.61 2.25
N GLY A 82 -4.36 -5.11 2.04
CA GLY A 82 -4.59 -3.78 1.46
C GLY A 82 -4.41 -2.61 2.44
N ILE A 83 -4.26 -2.88 3.74
CA ILE A 83 -3.98 -1.82 4.72
C ILE A 83 -2.55 -1.33 4.54
N ASP A 84 -2.36 -0.02 4.49
CA ASP A 84 -1.03 0.59 4.61
C ASP A 84 -0.60 0.58 6.08
N VAL A 85 0.55 -0.02 6.37
CA VAL A 85 1.03 -0.26 7.73
C VAL A 85 2.42 0.31 7.92
N GLY A 86 2.59 1.18 8.92
CA GLY A 86 3.88 1.63 9.40
C GLY A 86 4.35 0.87 10.65
N LEU A 87 5.66 0.73 10.80
CA LEU A 87 6.24 0.36 12.07
C LEU A 87 6.29 1.59 12.99
N HIS A 88 5.55 1.57 14.10
CA HIS A 88 5.65 2.59 15.16
C HIS A 88 6.82 2.26 16.08
N LEU A 89 8.02 2.72 15.69
CA LEU A 89 9.27 2.44 16.38
C LEU A 89 9.22 3.01 17.81
N THR A 90 9.45 2.17 18.80
CA THR A 90 9.12 2.45 20.20
C THR A 90 10.34 2.28 21.10
N PHE A 91 10.71 3.34 21.84
CA PHE A 91 11.79 3.32 22.86
C PHE A 91 11.32 3.79 24.23
N THR A 92 10.02 4.04 24.40
CA THR A 92 9.40 4.51 25.66
C THR A 92 8.20 3.67 26.04
N SER A 93 7.79 3.70 27.31
CA SER A 93 6.60 3.01 27.83
C SER A 93 5.92 3.88 28.89
N GLU A 94 5.08 4.81 28.45
CA GLU A 94 4.58 5.96 29.21
C GLU A 94 3.54 5.61 30.28
N TRP A 95 2.78 4.53 30.13
CA TRP A 95 1.66 4.21 31.02
C TRP A 95 2.10 3.73 32.40
N ASP A 96 1.40 4.11 33.47
CA ASP A 96 1.78 3.74 34.83
C ASP A 96 1.55 2.25 35.11
N ASN A 97 0.42 1.70 34.64
CA ASN A 97 -0.03 0.34 34.95
C ASN A 97 0.30 -0.68 33.85
N VAL A 98 0.74 -0.23 32.69
CA VAL A 98 1.04 -1.09 31.55
C VAL A 98 2.41 -0.73 30.99
N LYS A 99 3.32 -1.71 31.02
CA LYS A 99 4.70 -1.51 30.60
C LYS A 99 5.11 -2.56 29.56
N TRP A 100 5.94 -2.15 28.64
CA TRP A 100 6.57 -3.05 27.68
C TRP A 100 8.09 -2.97 27.74
N ARG A 101 8.73 -3.99 27.21
CA ARG A 101 10.16 -4.21 27.26
C ARG A 101 10.75 -4.15 25.86
N PRO A 102 12.04 -3.77 25.73
CA PRO A 102 12.74 -3.92 24.46
C PRO A 102 12.81 -5.39 24.03
N LEU A 103 12.98 -5.60 22.73
CA LEU A 103 13.25 -6.93 22.14
C LEU A 103 14.70 -7.36 22.40
N THR A 104 15.57 -6.42 22.70
CA THR A 104 17.01 -6.64 22.88
C THR A 104 17.48 -6.22 24.28
N HIS A 105 18.74 -6.46 24.59
CA HIS A 105 19.35 -5.96 25.82
C HIS A 105 19.83 -4.53 25.60
N CYS A 106 19.08 -3.54 26.10
CA CYS A 106 19.41 -2.12 26.00
C CYS A 106 19.19 -1.37 27.33
N PRO A 107 20.07 -1.60 28.32
CA PRO A 107 19.95 -1.04 29.68
C PRO A 107 19.93 0.49 29.69
N SER A 108 20.52 1.18 28.74
CA SER A 108 20.49 2.65 28.68
C SER A 108 19.11 3.24 28.33
N LEU A 109 18.17 2.40 27.86
CA LEU A 109 16.80 2.80 27.51
C LEU A 109 15.78 2.29 28.53
N THR A 110 16.20 1.59 29.58
CA THR A 110 15.30 0.90 30.50
C THR A 110 15.48 1.32 31.93
N ASP A 111 14.43 1.15 32.73
CA ASP A 111 14.47 1.24 34.19
C ASP A 111 15.15 0.00 34.82
N SER A 112 15.27 0.01 36.16
CA SER A 112 15.86 -1.11 36.92
C SER A 112 15.12 -2.44 36.84
N ASN A 113 13.84 -2.41 36.35
CA ASN A 113 13.02 -3.60 36.13
C ASN A 113 13.12 -4.09 34.67
N GLY A 114 13.86 -3.39 33.80
CA GLY A 114 14.02 -3.70 32.40
C GLY A 114 12.82 -3.32 31.53
N TYR A 115 11.97 -2.40 31.96
CA TYR A 115 10.96 -1.76 31.13
C TYR A 115 11.55 -0.51 30.49
N PHE A 116 11.11 -0.16 29.29
CA PHE A 116 11.46 1.13 28.71
C PHE A 116 11.14 2.29 29.65
N LEU A 117 12.00 3.30 29.65
CA LEU A 117 11.73 4.56 30.37
C LEU A 117 10.41 5.16 29.88
N PRO A 118 9.61 5.81 30.77
CA PRO A 118 8.30 6.28 30.40
C PRO A 118 8.29 7.48 29.44
N MET A 119 9.31 8.33 29.48
CA MET A 119 9.31 9.59 28.76
C MET A 119 10.50 9.72 27.82
N MET A 120 10.28 10.40 26.69
CA MET A 120 11.36 10.80 25.79
C MET A 120 12.06 12.05 26.34
N SER A 121 11.28 13.07 26.65
CA SER A 121 11.76 14.38 27.14
C SER A 121 11.48 14.56 28.64
N PRO A 122 12.25 15.42 29.33
CA PRO A 122 12.04 15.72 30.74
C PRO A 122 10.57 16.05 31.06
N ASN A 123 10.02 15.39 32.06
CA ASN A 123 8.67 15.59 32.53
C ASN A 123 8.68 15.76 34.07
N PRO A 124 8.20 16.92 34.61
CA PRO A 124 8.19 17.15 36.06
C PRO A 124 7.42 16.12 36.88
N ALA A 125 6.46 15.42 36.29
CA ALA A 125 5.73 14.33 36.93
C ALA A 125 6.54 13.03 37.03
N TYR A 126 7.59 12.88 36.22
CA TYR A 126 8.45 11.70 36.13
C TYR A 126 9.94 12.10 36.13
N PRO A 127 10.45 12.78 37.20
CA PRO A 127 11.80 13.33 37.21
C PRO A 127 12.87 12.23 37.11
N GLY A 128 13.84 12.42 36.22
CA GLY A 128 14.91 11.46 35.96
C GLY A 128 14.50 10.21 35.14
N LEU A 129 13.25 10.12 34.68
CA LEU A 129 12.72 8.97 33.94
C LEU A 129 12.52 9.23 32.46
N ALA A 130 13.16 10.26 31.92
CA ALA A 130 13.16 10.49 30.46
C ALA A 130 14.49 10.02 29.84
N ILE A 131 14.43 9.55 28.58
CA ILE A 131 15.65 9.15 27.86
C ILE A 131 16.62 10.34 27.78
N LEU A 132 16.13 11.54 27.49
CA LEU A 132 16.96 12.75 27.39
C LEU A 132 17.48 13.29 28.73
N GLU A 133 17.05 12.76 29.88
CA GLU A 133 17.63 13.03 31.20
C GLU A 133 18.76 12.05 31.55
N ASN A 134 18.94 10.98 30.79
CA ASN A 134 19.87 9.89 31.07
C ASN A 134 20.94 9.77 29.97
N THR A 135 22.00 9.04 30.27
CA THR A 135 23.02 8.69 29.29
C THR A 135 22.50 7.49 28.51
N TRP A 136 22.15 7.71 27.23
CA TRP A 136 21.71 6.66 26.32
C TRP A 136 22.83 6.24 25.36
N SER A 137 22.72 5.04 24.78
CA SER A 137 23.69 4.45 23.87
C SER A 137 23.13 4.36 22.45
N LEU A 138 23.78 5.02 21.48
CA LEU A 138 23.39 4.92 20.06
C LEU A 138 23.46 3.47 19.55
N ALA A 139 24.42 2.67 20.03
CA ALA A 139 24.55 1.27 19.65
C ALA A 139 23.36 0.42 20.14
N GLU A 140 22.85 0.71 21.35
CA GLU A 140 21.67 0.03 21.87
C GLU A 140 20.40 0.46 21.12
N ILE A 141 20.27 1.75 20.77
CA ILE A 141 19.18 2.25 19.94
C ILE A 141 19.20 1.57 18.56
N GLU A 142 20.37 1.44 17.92
CA GLU A 142 20.50 0.74 16.65
C GLU A 142 20.11 -0.73 16.75
N GLN A 143 20.62 -1.42 17.78
CA GLN A 143 20.31 -2.84 17.99
C GLN A 143 18.80 -3.06 18.18
N GLU A 144 18.16 -2.23 18.99
CA GLU A 144 16.73 -2.32 19.26
C GLU A 144 15.89 -1.94 18.04
N ALA A 145 16.25 -0.87 17.34
CA ALA A 145 15.55 -0.46 16.10
C ALA A 145 15.58 -1.58 15.05
N ARG A 146 16.73 -2.21 14.83
CA ARG A 146 16.85 -3.35 13.91
C ARG A 146 15.96 -4.50 14.32
N ALA A 147 15.96 -4.87 15.58
CA ALA A 147 15.12 -5.95 16.08
C ALA A 147 13.63 -5.66 15.88
N GLN A 148 13.19 -4.41 16.10
CA GLN A 148 11.80 -4.01 15.87
C GLN A 148 11.46 -4.01 14.39
N ILE A 149 12.31 -3.50 13.50
CA ILE A 149 12.12 -3.52 12.05
C ILE A 149 12.00 -4.97 11.54
N GLU A 150 12.93 -5.83 11.93
CA GLU A 150 12.95 -7.24 11.51
C GLU A 150 11.73 -8.01 12.06
N MET A 151 11.31 -7.72 13.30
CA MET A 151 10.09 -8.29 13.88
C MET A 151 8.85 -7.87 13.10
N ALA A 152 8.74 -6.59 12.72
CA ALA A 152 7.65 -6.08 11.91
C ALA A 152 7.61 -6.74 10.53
N LEU A 153 8.70 -6.71 9.78
CA LEU A 153 8.82 -7.28 8.43
C LEU A 153 8.55 -8.79 8.41
N LYS A 154 9.02 -9.53 9.43
CA LYS A 154 8.78 -10.96 9.56
C LYS A 154 7.30 -11.32 9.73
N ASN A 155 6.55 -10.46 10.43
CA ASN A 155 5.18 -10.76 10.82
C ASN A 155 4.11 -10.06 9.99
N ILE A 156 4.45 -8.93 9.33
CA ILE A 156 3.52 -8.08 8.59
C ILE A 156 4.15 -7.74 7.24
N PRO A 157 3.85 -8.50 6.17
CA PRO A 157 4.48 -8.31 4.86
C PRO A 157 4.24 -6.93 4.22
N GLN A 158 3.18 -6.23 4.63
CA GLN A 158 2.81 -4.91 4.08
C GLN A 158 3.40 -3.72 4.85
N ILE A 159 4.39 -3.89 5.72
CA ILE A 159 5.11 -2.76 6.32
C ILE A 159 5.71 -1.90 5.21
N SER A 160 5.35 -0.63 5.17
CA SER A 160 5.69 0.31 4.10
C SER A 160 6.60 1.45 4.54
N HIS A 161 6.63 1.78 5.83
CA HIS A 161 7.36 2.90 6.39
C HIS A 161 7.60 2.74 7.90
N ILE A 162 8.35 3.68 8.46
CA ILE A 162 8.64 3.79 9.89
C ILE A 162 8.14 5.14 10.39
N SER A 163 7.42 5.14 11.48
CA SER A 163 7.12 6.31 12.30
C SER A 163 7.70 6.13 13.72
N GLY A 164 7.71 7.17 14.53
CA GLY A 164 8.31 7.12 15.86
C GLY A 164 7.31 7.39 16.98
N HIS A 165 7.12 6.40 17.86
CA HIS A 165 6.38 6.59 19.10
C HIS A 165 7.05 7.66 19.96
N MET A 166 6.29 8.67 20.41
CA MET A 166 6.80 9.78 21.22
C MET A 166 8.06 10.47 20.66
N GLY A 167 8.22 10.49 19.31
CA GLY A 167 9.35 11.13 18.66
C GLY A 167 10.64 10.31 18.65
N SER A 168 10.56 9.00 18.82
CA SER A 168 11.70 8.08 18.91
C SER A 168 12.65 8.11 17.70
N THR A 169 12.20 8.56 16.54
CA THR A 169 13.00 8.61 15.32
C THR A 169 13.85 9.89 15.17
N GLY A 170 13.65 10.90 16.02
CA GLY A 170 14.22 12.24 15.76
C GLY A 170 14.65 13.04 16.98
N PHE A 171 14.76 12.45 18.16
CA PHE A 171 15.05 13.18 19.40
C PHE A 171 16.51 13.68 19.52
N ASP A 172 17.44 13.18 18.69
CA ASP A 172 18.84 13.58 18.65
C ASP A 172 19.40 13.52 17.22
N PRO A 173 20.31 14.42 16.81
CA PRO A 173 20.92 14.41 15.47
C PRO A 173 21.62 13.10 15.09
N GLU A 174 22.23 12.37 16.03
CA GLU A 174 22.87 11.08 15.75
C GLU A 174 21.82 9.98 15.52
N VAL A 175 20.69 10.05 16.25
CA VAL A 175 19.54 9.17 16.01
C VAL A 175 18.91 9.46 14.63
N VAL A 176 18.79 10.72 14.24
CA VAL A 176 18.33 11.08 12.88
C VAL A 176 19.22 10.48 11.79
N LYS A 177 20.55 10.55 11.96
CA LYS A 177 21.52 9.94 11.02
C LYS A 177 21.38 8.41 11.00
N LEU A 178 21.22 7.79 12.16
CA LEU A 178 20.99 6.37 12.28
C LEU A 178 19.70 5.96 11.56
N MET A 179 18.59 6.65 11.81
CA MET A 179 17.30 6.34 11.18
C MET A 179 17.36 6.51 9.65
N ARG A 180 18.10 7.49 9.13
CA ARG A 180 18.33 7.62 7.69
C ARG A 180 19.06 6.40 7.12
N ARG A 181 20.12 5.93 7.77
CA ARG A 181 20.87 4.74 7.37
C ARG A 181 20.00 3.48 7.41
N LEU A 182 19.20 3.28 8.45
CA LEU A 182 18.27 2.16 8.55
C LEU A 182 17.17 2.24 7.49
N SER A 183 16.65 3.43 7.22
CA SER A 183 15.68 3.67 6.14
C SER A 183 16.21 3.23 4.77
N GLU A 184 17.47 3.57 4.45
CA GLU A 184 18.14 3.17 3.21
C GLU A 184 18.38 1.66 3.17
N GLU A 185 18.85 1.06 4.27
CA GLU A 185 19.18 -0.35 4.37
C GLU A 185 17.96 -1.27 4.25
N TYR A 186 16.86 -0.92 4.93
CA TYR A 186 15.63 -1.71 4.92
C TYR A 186 14.63 -1.26 3.84
N HIS A 187 14.95 -0.22 3.07
CA HIS A 187 14.07 0.40 2.08
C HIS A 187 12.71 0.84 2.66
N LEU A 188 12.72 1.32 3.90
CA LEU A 188 11.54 1.80 4.61
C LEU A 188 11.71 3.29 4.94
N PRO A 189 10.97 4.22 4.31
CA PRO A 189 11.06 5.64 4.63
C PRO A 189 10.64 5.90 6.09
N VAL A 190 11.33 6.83 6.74
CA VAL A 190 10.96 7.33 8.08
C VAL A 190 10.15 8.61 7.88
N VAL A 191 8.81 8.52 8.08
CA VAL A 191 7.85 9.52 7.56
C VAL A 191 7.55 10.69 8.49
N ASP A 192 7.90 10.64 9.76
CA ASP A 192 7.62 11.70 10.75
C ASP A 192 8.76 12.68 10.96
N ARG A 193 9.82 12.58 10.17
CA ARG A 193 10.90 13.57 10.14
C ARG A 193 10.54 14.75 9.24
N VAL A 194 11.02 15.93 9.60
CA VAL A 194 10.80 17.17 8.83
C VAL A 194 11.26 17.03 7.37
N GLU A 195 12.41 16.37 7.16
CA GLU A 195 12.95 16.13 5.81
C GLU A 195 12.04 15.23 4.98
N ALA A 196 11.47 14.19 5.58
CA ALA A 196 10.52 13.30 4.89
C ALA A 196 9.22 14.04 4.56
N MET A 197 8.72 14.87 5.47
CA MET A 197 7.55 15.71 5.19
C MET A 197 7.81 16.65 3.99
N GLN A 198 9.03 17.20 3.87
CA GLN A 198 9.43 18.02 2.73
C GLN A 198 9.60 17.19 1.45
N GLU A 199 10.22 16.01 1.55
CA GLU A 199 10.45 15.11 0.41
C GLU A 199 9.15 14.62 -0.21
N TYR A 200 8.20 14.22 0.64
CA TYR A 200 6.88 13.74 0.20
C TYR A 200 5.83 14.84 0.06
N ASP A 201 6.22 16.10 0.32
CA ASP A 201 5.37 17.29 0.18
C ASP A 201 4.02 17.13 0.90
N PHE A 202 4.05 16.78 2.19
CA PHE A 202 2.87 16.80 3.02
C PHE A 202 3.05 17.63 4.29
N THR A 203 1.94 18.14 4.82
CA THR A 203 1.91 18.98 6.02
C THR A 203 1.05 18.31 7.09
N TYR A 204 1.54 18.29 8.34
CA TYR A 204 0.74 17.88 9.48
C TYR A 204 -0.42 18.87 9.70
N SER A 205 -1.61 18.33 9.91
CA SER A 205 -2.83 19.10 10.20
C SER A 205 -3.53 18.52 11.43
N GLY A 206 -3.54 19.26 12.52
CA GLY A 206 -4.22 18.89 13.78
C GLY A 206 -5.65 19.42 13.86
N TYR A 207 -6.30 19.20 15.00
CA TYR A 207 -7.64 19.73 15.29
C TYR A 207 -7.69 21.25 15.18
N ASP A 208 -8.73 21.79 14.55
CA ASP A 208 -8.99 23.23 14.51
C ASP A 208 -9.95 23.64 15.63
N GLY A 209 -9.44 23.66 16.85
CA GLY A 209 -10.17 24.06 18.05
C GLY A 209 -10.15 23.00 19.15
N PRO A 210 -11.08 23.06 20.12
CA PRO A 210 -11.16 22.12 21.23
C PRO A 210 -11.30 20.66 20.75
N SER A 211 -10.66 19.73 21.49
CA SER A 211 -10.67 18.30 21.15
C SER A 211 -10.68 17.39 22.38
N LYS A 212 -11.24 17.86 23.51
CA LYS A 212 -11.27 17.11 24.78
C LYS A 212 -12.43 16.13 24.89
N THR A 213 -13.48 16.32 24.12
CA THR A 213 -14.66 15.45 24.09
C THR A 213 -14.88 14.89 22.67
N PRO A 214 -15.58 13.76 22.52
CA PRO A 214 -15.89 13.20 21.18
C PRO A 214 -16.55 14.20 20.24
N ALA A 215 -17.50 14.98 20.75
CA ALA A 215 -18.20 16.01 19.96
C ALA A 215 -17.27 17.17 19.55
N GLU A 216 -16.34 17.58 20.42
CA GLU A 216 -15.33 18.59 20.09
C GLU A 216 -14.35 18.05 19.07
N LYS A 217 -13.88 16.80 19.19
CA LYS A 217 -12.99 16.15 18.21
C LYS A 217 -13.66 16.16 16.82
N GLU A 218 -14.90 15.67 16.70
CA GLU A 218 -15.65 15.66 15.43
C GLU A 218 -15.77 17.06 14.83
N ALA A 219 -16.22 18.03 15.62
CA ALA A 219 -16.42 19.40 15.16
C ALA A 219 -15.10 20.07 14.75
N SER A 220 -14.04 19.89 15.53
CA SER A 220 -12.72 20.48 15.26
C SER A 220 -12.03 19.85 14.07
N PHE A 221 -12.21 18.55 13.86
CA PHE A 221 -11.72 17.85 12.67
C PHE A 221 -12.43 18.36 11.41
N ILE A 222 -13.77 18.48 11.44
CA ILE A 222 -14.52 18.99 10.28
C ILE A 222 -14.11 20.44 9.94
N ARG A 223 -13.84 21.30 10.94
CA ARG A 223 -13.30 22.66 10.70
C ARG A 223 -11.90 22.61 10.11
N MET A 224 -11.05 21.68 10.54
CA MET A 224 -9.72 21.50 9.95
C MET A 224 -9.81 21.20 8.44
N LEU A 225 -10.79 20.37 8.02
CA LEU A 225 -11.00 20.08 6.62
C LEU A 225 -11.27 21.34 5.76
N ASP A 226 -11.85 22.40 6.34
CA ASP A 226 -12.10 23.67 5.64
C ASP A 226 -10.81 24.44 5.30
N LYS A 227 -9.69 24.09 5.92
CA LYS A 227 -8.38 24.73 5.72
C LYS A 227 -7.50 24.02 4.70
N LEU A 228 -7.92 22.85 4.22
CA LEU A 228 -7.14 22.08 3.27
C LEU A 228 -7.22 22.71 1.87
N GLU A 229 -6.07 22.94 1.26
CA GLU A 229 -5.95 23.63 -0.03
C GLU A 229 -5.87 22.61 -1.18
N PRO A 230 -6.53 22.88 -2.33
CA PRO A 230 -6.44 22.06 -3.51
C PRO A 230 -4.97 21.83 -3.96
N GLY A 231 -4.67 20.60 -4.35
CA GLY A 231 -3.35 20.20 -4.83
C GLY A 231 -2.31 19.92 -3.75
N LYS A 232 -2.61 20.23 -2.49
CA LYS A 232 -1.71 19.93 -1.36
C LYS A 232 -2.01 18.62 -0.69
N ARG A 233 -1.01 18.09 0.03
CA ARG A 233 -1.09 16.85 0.81
C ARG A 233 -1.01 17.16 2.30
N TYR A 234 -1.82 16.48 3.07
CA TYR A 234 -1.92 16.64 4.51
C TYR A 234 -1.90 15.30 5.22
N MET A 235 -1.49 15.32 6.48
CA MET A 235 -1.55 14.17 7.37
C MET A 235 -2.19 14.61 8.68
N PHE A 236 -3.20 13.86 9.12
CA PHE A 236 -3.78 13.89 10.45
C PHE A 236 -3.50 12.57 11.15
N LEU A 237 -3.13 12.61 12.40
CA LEU A 237 -2.91 11.42 13.23
C LEU A 237 -3.63 11.55 14.57
N ASP A 238 -4.13 10.42 15.06
CA ASP A 238 -4.58 10.28 16.45
C ASP A 238 -4.58 8.78 16.84
N HIS A 239 -4.97 8.48 18.09
CA HIS A 239 -4.79 7.19 18.75
C HIS A 239 -6.14 6.56 19.09
N PRO A 240 -6.77 5.77 18.21
CA PRO A 240 -8.08 5.18 18.49
C PRO A 240 -7.97 3.99 19.46
N ALA A 241 -8.92 3.92 20.40
CA ALA A 241 -9.19 2.72 21.22
C ALA A 241 -10.63 2.73 21.72
N LEU A 242 -11.12 1.59 22.23
CA LEU A 242 -12.47 1.48 22.79
C LEU A 242 -12.46 1.82 24.28
N ASP A 243 -13.44 2.58 24.76
CA ASP A 243 -13.68 2.78 26.21
C ASP A 243 -14.26 1.51 26.83
N ASN A 244 -13.38 0.68 27.35
CA ASN A 244 -13.74 -0.57 28.00
C ASN A 244 -12.90 -0.79 29.27
N GLU A 245 -13.12 -1.90 29.98
CA GLU A 245 -12.46 -2.19 31.25
C GLU A 245 -10.91 -2.29 31.12
N GLU A 246 -10.37 -2.71 29.98
CA GLU A 246 -8.94 -2.70 29.71
C GLU A 246 -8.43 -1.25 29.70
N MET A 247 -9.01 -0.39 28.89
CA MET A 247 -8.54 0.98 28.69
C MET A 247 -8.76 1.89 29.93
N LYS A 248 -9.73 1.61 30.76
CA LYS A 248 -9.93 2.34 32.05
C LYS A 248 -8.80 2.14 33.05
N THR A 249 -7.95 1.12 32.85
CA THR A 249 -6.75 0.91 33.68
C THR A 249 -5.52 1.64 33.13
N VAL A 250 -5.60 2.22 31.94
CA VAL A 250 -4.51 2.90 31.24
C VAL A 250 -4.52 4.38 31.56
N GLY A 251 -3.35 4.90 31.92
CA GLY A 251 -3.18 6.32 32.21
C GLY A 251 -1.79 6.60 32.79
N HIS A 252 -1.49 7.86 32.88
CA HIS A 252 -0.32 8.38 33.59
C HIS A 252 -0.66 9.75 34.18
N ILE A 253 0.18 10.28 35.06
CA ILE A 253 -0.04 11.58 35.68
C ILE A 253 -0.24 12.66 34.60
N GLY A 254 -1.41 13.31 34.63
CA GLY A 254 -1.82 14.35 33.68
C GLY A 254 -2.53 13.86 32.44
N TYR A 255 -2.73 12.53 32.29
CA TYR A 255 -3.55 11.92 31.25
C TYR A 255 -4.31 10.70 31.80
N GLU A 256 -5.27 10.94 32.68
CA GLU A 256 -6.03 9.91 33.40
C GLU A 256 -7.29 9.44 32.67
N ASN A 257 -7.78 10.21 31.70
CA ASN A 257 -9.02 9.90 30.96
C ASN A 257 -8.76 9.28 29.58
N VAL A 258 -7.73 8.51 29.44
CA VAL A 258 -7.26 7.89 28.18
C VAL A 258 -8.36 7.10 27.46
N ALA A 259 -9.15 6.29 28.22
CA ALA A 259 -10.19 5.45 27.65
C ALA A 259 -11.25 6.28 26.88
N MET A 260 -11.79 7.31 27.53
CA MET A 260 -12.79 8.20 26.92
C MET A 260 -12.20 9.01 25.76
N ASP A 261 -10.97 9.50 25.89
CA ASP A 261 -10.33 10.32 24.87
C ASP A 261 -10.08 9.51 23.60
N ARG A 262 -9.53 8.28 23.72
CA ARG A 262 -9.25 7.38 22.59
C ARG A 262 -10.54 6.80 21.97
N GLN A 263 -11.61 6.59 22.77
CA GLN A 263 -12.93 6.27 22.22
C GLN A 263 -13.44 7.43 21.34
N GLY A 264 -13.24 8.67 21.77
CA GLY A 264 -13.61 9.83 20.97
C GLY A 264 -12.90 9.89 19.61
N VAL A 265 -11.68 9.36 19.51
CA VAL A 265 -10.98 9.20 18.23
C VAL A 265 -11.61 8.09 17.38
N THR A 266 -11.97 6.97 18.00
CA THR A 266 -12.69 5.88 17.32
C THR A 266 -14.02 6.36 16.75
N ASP A 267 -14.78 7.13 17.55
CA ASP A 267 -16.06 7.74 17.14
C ASP A 267 -15.86 8.73 15.97
N LEU A 268 -14.80 9.55 16.04
CA LEU A 268 -14.42 10.48 14.97
C LEU A 268 -14.13 9.72 13.66
N PHE A 269 -13.27 8.71 13.71
CA PHE A 269 -12.83 7.98 12.52
C PHE A 269 -13.96 7.17 11.87
N THR A 270 -14.94 6.74 12.64
CA THR A 270 -16.12 6.01 12.15
C THR A 270 -17.33 6.89 11.86
N SER A 271 -17.26 8.21 12.14
CA SER A 271 -18.38 9.15 12.04
C SER A 271 -18.96 9.25 10.61
N PRO A 272 -20.27 9.05 10.43
CA PRO A 272 -20.93 9.32 9.16
C PRO A 272 -20.85 10.80 8.74
N LYS A 273 -20.81 11.73 9.70
CA LYS A 273 -20.68 13.16 9.41
C LYS A 273 -19.31 13.50 8.86
N VAL A 274 -18.25 12.89 9.42
CA VAL A 274 -16.89 13.06 8.91
C VAL A 274 -16.78 12.52 7.48
N LYS A 275 -17.30 11.33 7.22
CA LYS A 275 -17.36 10.76 5.86
C LYS A 275 -18.09 11.66 4.87
N GLN A 276 -19.21 12.22 5.30
CA GLN A 276 -19.97 13.14 4.45
C GLN A 276 -19.19 14.45 4.22
N ALA A 277 -18.57 15.02 5.25
CA ALA A 277 -17.76 16.23 5.12
C ALA A 277 -16.58 16.05 4.18
N LEU A 278 -15.88 14.92 4.21
CA LEU A 278 -14.80 14.58 3.26
C LEU A 278 -15.31 14.57 1.81
N LYS A 279 -16.48 13.97 1.56
CA LYS A 279 -17.10 13.94 0.23
C LYS A 279 -17.53 15.34 -0.22
N ASP A 280 -18.24 16.08 0.63
CA ASP A 280 -18.77 17.41 0.29
C ASP A 280 -17.63 18.41 -0.04
N LYS A 281 -16.47 18.22 0.57
CA LYS A 281 -15.29 19.06 0.37
C LYS A 281 -14.35 18.52 -0.69
N ASN A 282 -14.70 17.43 -1.36
CA ASN A 282 -13.88 16.74 -2.37
C ASN A 282 -12.43 16.47 -1.87
N ILE A 283 -12.28 15.90 -0.68
CA ILE A 283 -10.97 15.55 -0.13
C ILE A 283 -10.67 14.10 -0.48
N ASP A 284 -9.55 13.88 -1.17
CA ASP A 284 -9.08 12.55 -1.52
C ASP A 284 -8.32 11.94 -0.34
N LEU A 285 -8.82 10.82 0.18
CA LEU A 285 -8.10 10.05 1.18
C LEU A 285 -6.99 9.26 0.49
N ILE A 286 -5.78 9.38 1.02
CA ILE A 286 -4.56 8.71 0.53
C ILE A 286 -3.82 8.05 1.70
N SER A 287 -2.87 7.18 1.39
CA SER A 287 -1.96 6.56 2.35
C SER A 287 -0.50 6.96 2.07
N TYR A 288 0.44 6.56 2.93
CA TYR A 288 1.87 6.76 2.64
C TYR A 288 2.32 5.98 1.40
N ASN A 289 1.72 4.83 1.15
CA ASN A 289 1.95 4.07 -0.08
C ASN A 289 1.63 4.88 -1.34
N ASP A 290 0.63 5.76 -1.28
CA ASP A 290 0.28 6.62 -2.41
C ASP A 290 1.31 7.73 -2.63
N LEU A 291 2.01 8.19 -1.58
CA LEU A 291 3.07 9.20 -1.70
C LEU A 291 4.31 8.65 -2.41
N THR A 292 4.69 7.41 -2.08
CA THR A 292 5.90 6.76 -2.63
C THR A 292 5.68 6.18 -4.02
N LYS A 293 4.43 5.97 -4.43
CA LYS A 293 4.04 5.24 -5.64
C LYS A 293 3.43 6.10 -6.73
N GLU A 294 3.34 7.41 -6.54
CA GLU A 294 2.88 8.27 -7.64
C GLU A 294 3.88 8.22 -8.80
N LEU A 295 3.43 7.68 -9.92
CA LEU A 295 4.19 7.73 -11.15
C LEU A 295 4.42 9.21 -11.55
N PRO A 296 5.64 9.59 -11.95
CA PRO A 296 5.90 10.94 -12.40
C PRO A 296 4.97 11.30 -13.57
N ARG A 297 4.47 12.53 -13.57
CA ARG A 297 3.55 13.02 -14.60
C ARG A 297 4.28 13.91 -15.60
N ALA A 298 3.79 13.95 -16.82
CA ALA A 298 4.24 14.88 -17.86
C ALA A 298 3.05 15.35 -18.71
N GLU A 299 3.21 16.50 -19.35
CA GLU A 299 2.20 16.97 -20.29
C GLU A 299 2.13 16.07 -21.54
N ALA A 300 0.92 15.77 -21.95
CA ALA A 300 0.71 15.07 -23.21
C ALA A 300 0.97 15.99 -24.40
N SER A 301 1.50 15.44 -25.49
CA SER A 301 1.58 16.20 -26.74
C SER A 301 0.16 16.55 -27.25
N LYS A 302 0.03 17.66 -27.99
CA LYS A 302 -1.23 18.06 -28.61
C LYS A 302 -1.83 16.97 -29.51
N THR A 303 -0.97 16.17 -30.15
CA THR A 303 -1.39 15.03 -30.97
C THR A 303 -1.99 13.94 -30.11
N LEU A 304 -1.37 13.61 -28.97
CA LEU A 304 -1.89 12.63 -28.02
C LEU A 304 -3.22 13.09 -27.41
N ASP A 305 -3.32 14.37 -27.02
CA ASP A 305 -4.55 14.96 -26.50
C ASP A 305 -5.73 14.80 -27.47
N LYS A 306 -5.50 15.11 -28.74
CA LYS A 306 -6.50 14.95 -29.78
C LYS A 306 -6.88 13.48 -29.99
N ALA A 307 -5.89 12.59 -30.02
CA ALA A 307 -6.12 11.15 -30.18
C ALA A 307 -6.89 10.58 -29.00
N PHE A 308 -6.53 10.96 -27.77
CA PHE A 308 -7.20 10.55 -26.55
C PHE A 308 -8.67 10.99 -26.53
N GLY A 309 -8.95 12.26 -26.86
CA GLY A 309 -10.32 12.74 -26.97
C GLY A 309 -11.14 12.03 -28.08
N ASN A 310 -10.50 11.67 -29.21
CA ASN A 310 -11.16 10.87 -30.28
C ASN A 310 -11.49 9.46 -29.77
N TYR A 311 -10.57 8.83 -29.06
CA TYR A 311 -10.76 7.50 -28.48
C TYR A 311 -11.95 7.48 -27.51
N LEU A 312 -12.00 8.41 -26.55
CA LEU A 312 -13.11 8.48 -25.60
C LEU A 312 -14.48 8.67 -26.28
N ARG A 313 -14.52 9.51 -27.33
CA ARG A 313 -15.75 9.65 -28.15
C ARG A 313 -16.14 8.36 -28.87
N ALA A 314 -15.17 7.63 -29.40
CA ALA A 314 -15.43 6.35 -30.07
C ALA A 314 -15.92 5.29 -29.05
N VAL A 315 -15.32 5.19 -27.87
CA VAL A 315 -15.77 4.31 -26.79
C VAL A 315 -17.22 4.60 -26.41
N LYS A 316 -17.54 5.88 -26.16
CA LYS A 316 -18.92 6.30 -25.84
C LYS A 316 -19.91 5.99 -26.98
N LYS A 317 -19.51 6.22 -28.24
CA LYS A 317 -20.35 5.91 -29.41
C LYS A 317 -20.59 4.42 -29.59
N ALA A 318 -19.62 3.60 -29.23
CA ALA A 318 -19.70 2.14 -29.30
C ALA A 318 -20.40 1.52 -28.09
N ASP A 319 -20.88 2.34 -27.13
CA ASP A 319 -21.53 1.92 -25.88
C ASP A 319 -20.69 0.91 -25.10
N GLN A 320 -19.37 1.18 -25.03
CA GLN A 320 -18.43 0.35 -24.27
C GLN A 320 -18.32 0.87 -22.85
N ASP A 321 -18.37 -0.06 -21.88
CA ASP A 321 -18.17 0.22 -20.47
C ASP A 321 -16.67 0.33 -20.17
N LEU A 322 -16.18 1.57 -20.10
CA LEU A 322 -14.79 1.89 -19.77
C LEU A 322 -14.74 2.62 -18.43
N HIS A 323 -14.11 2.02 -17.43
CA HIS A 323 -14.04 2.59 -16.07
C HIS A 323 -12.83 3.49 -15.86
N SER A 324 -11.70 3.14 -16.46
CA SER A 324 -10.49 3.95 -16.34
C SER A 324 -9.56 3.76 -17.53
N ILE A 325 -8.72 4.76 -17.77
CA ILE A 325 -7.65 4.68 -18.75
C ILE A 325 -6.43 5.47 -18.24
N MET A 326 -5.25 4.88 -18.32
CA MET A 326 -3.99 5.52 -18.03
C MET A 326 -3.03 5.29 -19.20
N ILE A 327 -2.31 6.34 -19.61
CA ILE A 327 -1.27 6.27 -20.64
C ILE A 327 0.06 6.67 -20.01
N LEU A 328 1.01 5.74 -20.05
CA LEU A 328 2.40 5.98 -19.66
C LEU A 328 3.26 6.18 -20.91
N GLN A 329 4.12 7.20 -20.89
CA GLN A 329 5.12 7.43 -21.91
C GLN A 329 6.47 7.78 -21.25
N HIS A 330 7.51 7.01 -21.55
CA HIS A 330 8.84 7.16 -20.95
C HIS A 330 8.81 7.16 -19.41
N GLY A 331 8.04 6.25 -18.81
CA GLY A 331 7.90 6.12 -17.36
C GLY A 331 7.07 7.22 -16.68
N LYS A 332 6.44 8.11 -17.43
CA LYS A 332 5.60 9.19 -16.89
C LYS A 332 4.15 9.04 -17.34
N VAL A 333 3.21 9.32 -16.43
CA VAL A 333 1.78 9.37 -16.78
C VAL A 333 1.53 10.65 -17.59
N VAL A 334 1.13 10.49 -18.84
CA VAL A 334 0.80 11.59 -19.73
C VAL A 334 -0.70 11.80 -19.89
N LYS A 335 -1.51 10.78 -19.63
CA LYS A 335 -2.97 10.86 -19.52
C LYS A 335 -3.48 9.85 -18.50
N GLU A 336 -4.47 10.29 -17.76
CA GLU A 336 -5.24 9.44 -16.84
C GLU A 336 -6.66 9.98 -16.77
N GLN A 337 -7.66 9.09 -16.82
CA GLN A 337 -9.06 9.46 -16.67
C GLN A 337 -9.86 8.31 -16.09
N TRP A 338 -10.73 8.64 -15.17
CA TRP A 338 -11.72 7.76 -14.55
C TRP A 338 -13.09 8.09 -15.13
N LEU A 339 -13.91 7.09 -15.34
CA LEU A 339 -15.18 7.20 -16.05
C LEU A 339 -16.28 6.49 -15.26
N GLY A 340 -17.54 6.92 -15.45
CA GLY A 340 -18.66 6.37 -14.69
C GLY A 340 -18.60 6.73 -13.21
N GLU A 341 -18.89 5.77 -12.34
CA GLU A 341 -18.86 5.92 -10.88
C GLU A 341 -17.48 5.53 -10.27
N GLY A 342 -16.51 5.16 -11.11
CA GLY A 342 -15.17 4.76 -10.68
C GLY A 342 -14.26 5.95 -10.43
N ASP A 343 -13.37 5.80 -9.45
CA ASP A 343 -12.25 6.69 -9.16
C ASP A 343 -10.95 5.88 -9.06
N ARG A 344 -9.84 6.53 -8.69
CA ARG A 344 -8.54 5.88 -8.55
C ARG A 344 -8.49 4.83 -7.42
N HIS A 345 -9.45 4.83 -6.51
CA HIS A 345 -9.52 3.93 -5.35
C HIS A 345 -10.58 2.85 -5.51
N THR A 346 -11.35 2.88 -6.60
CA THR A 346 -12.37 1.89 -6.88
C THR A 346 -11.71 0.58 -7.36
N PRO A 347 -11.81 -0.54 -6.61
CA PRO A 347 -11.26 -1.81 -7.03
C PRO A 347 -11.95 -2.34 -8.29
N HIS A 348 -11.16 -2.89 -9.21
CA HIS A 348 -11.65 -3.53 -10.43
C HIS A 348 -11.24 -5.00 -10.49
N VAL A 349 -12.15 -5.85 -10.92
CA VAL A 349 -11.85 -7.26 -11.14
C VAL A 349 -10.89 -7.40 -12.31
N LEU A 350 -9.69 -7.88 -12.05
CA LEU A 350 -8.63 -8.00 -13.06
C LEU A 350 -8.90 -9.09 -14.08
N ASN A 351 -9.77 -10.07 -13.77
CA ASN A 351 -9.99 -11.22 -14.63
C ASN A 351 -8.65 -11.83 -15.10
N SER A 352 -8.48 -12.03 -16.40
CA SER A 352 -7.26 -12.62 -16.96
C SER A 352 -6.02 -11.72 -16.97
N VAL A 353 -6.15 -10.44 -16.64
CA VAL A 353 -4.98 -9.58 -16.40
C VAL A 353 -4.13 -10.11 -15.24
N SER A 354 -4.75 -10.80 -14.27
CA SER A 354 -4.05 -11.50 -13.17
C SER A 354 -2.97 -12.49 -13.64
N LYS A 355 -3.06 -13.02 -14.85
CA LYS A 355 -2.05 -13.91 -15.42
C LYS A 355 -0.70 -13.23 -15.63
N THR A 356 -0.69 -11.91 -15.81
CA THR A 356 0.54 -11.10 -15.90
C THR A 356 1.35 -11.18 -14.62
N PHE A 357 0.67 -11.12 -13.46
CA PHE A 357 1.34 -11.27 -12.15
C PHE A 357 1.98 -12.65 -11.99
N THR A 358 1.29 -13.72 -12.40
CA THR A 358 1.85 -15.08 -12.37
C THR A 358 3.08 -15.19 -13.29
N ALA A 359 3.02 -14.60 -14.49
CA ALA A 359 4.17 -14.59 -15.41
C ALA A 359 5.35 -13.79 -14.84
N THR A 360 5.09 -12.68 -14.16
CA THR A 360 6.12 -11.88 -13.47
C THR A 360 6.77 -12.66 -12.33
N ALA A 361 5.99 -13.42 -11.55
CA ALA A 361 6.53 -14.32 -10.51
C ALA A 361 7.51 -15.36 -11.10
N ILE A 362 7.18 -15.94 -12.24
CA ILE A 362 8.11 -16.82 -12.97
C ILE A 362 9.38 -16.04 -13.35
N GLY A 363 9.27 -14.81 -13.83
CA GLY A 363 10.41 -13.95 -14.16
C GLY A 363 11.35 -13.72 -12.98
N PHE A 364 10.81 -13.43 -11.79
CA PHE A 364 11.62 -13.29 -10.57
C PHE A 364 12.29 -14.60 -10.17
N ALA A 365 11.57 -15.72 -10.19
CA ALA A 365 12.16 -17.01 -9.88
C ALA A 365 13.29 -17.41 -10.86
N VAL A 366 13.20 -17.01 -12.13
CA VAL A 366 14.30 -17.16 -13.11
C VAL A 366 15.47 -16.27 -12.74
N ALA A 367 15.23 -15.00 -12.40
CA ALA A 367 16.28 -14.04 -12.02
C ALA A 367 17.02 -14.49 -10.75
N GLU A 368 16.31 -15.10 -9.81
CA GLU A 368 16.85 -15.67 -8.58
C GLU A 368 17.54 -17.05 -8.79
N GLY A 369 17.53 -17.58 -10.00
CA GLY A 369 18.15 -18.88 -10.32
C GLY A 369 17.36 -20.09 -9.77
N LYS A 370 16.12 -19.93 -9.30
CA LYS A 370 15.30 -21.00 -8.74
C LYS A 370 14.72 -21.94 -9.80
N LEU A 371 14.57 -21.47 -11.03
CA LEU A 371 14.10 -22.24 -12.18
C LEU A 371 14.58 -21.62 -13.50
N LYS A 372 14.42 -22.37 -14.59
CA LYS A 372 14.61 -21.90 -15.96
C LYS A 372 13.34 -22.10 -16.77
N VAL A 373 13.06 -21.24 -17.73
CA VAL A 373 11.88 -21.37 -18.59
C VAL A 373 11.92 -22.65 -19.46
N THR A 374 13.08 -23.28 -19.57
CA THR A 374 13.30 -24.56 -20.28
C THR A 374 13.13 -25.79 -19.36
N ASP A 375 12.91 -25.61 -18.07
CA ASP A 375 12.70 -26.73 -17.16
C ASP A 375 11.41 -27.48 -17.52
N LYS A 376 11.48 -28.80 -17.39
CA LYS A 376 10.34 -29.67 -17.73
C LYS A 376 9.25 -29.58 -16.66
N VAL A 377 8.02 -29.29 -17.07
CA VAL A 377 6.89 -29.13 -16.15
C VAL A 377 6.72 -30.37 -15.26
N ILE A 378 6.88 -31.57 -15.83
CA ILE A 378 6.74 -32.83 -15.09
C ILE A 378 7.71 -32.98 -13.92
N SER A 379 8.89 -32.34 -13.96
CA SER A 379 9.87 -32.41 -12.87
C SER A 379 9.40 -31.79 -11.57
N PHE A 380 8.44 -30.87 -11.63
CA PHE A 380 7.85 -30.23 -10.44
C PHE A 380 6.70 -31.03 -9.83
N PHE A 381 6.18 -32.05 -10.54
CA PHE A 381 4.97 -32.76 -10.16
C PHE A 381 5.10 -34.30 -10.21
N PRO A 382 6.16 -34.89 -9.63
CA PRO A 382 6.41 -36.34 -9.77
C PRO A 382 5.24 -37.20 -9.23
N ASP A 383 4.53 -36.75 -8.20
CA ASP A 383 3.44 -37.48 -7.56
C ASP A 383 2.07 -37.28 -8.25
N GLN A 384 1.97 -36.37 -9.21
CA GLN A 384 0.74 -36.06 -9.94
C GLN A 384 0.75 -36.55 -11.40
N LEU A 385 1.78 -37.29 -11.81
CA LEU A 385 1.89 -37.79 -13.17
C LEU A 385 0.82 -38.84 -13.48
N PRO A 386 0.30 -38.89 -14.71
CA PRO A 386 -0.57 -40.00 -15.16
C PRO A 386 0.24 -41.31 -15.22
N ALA A 387 -0.46 -42.44 -15.19
CA ALA A 387 0.17 -43.75 -15.26
C ALA A 387 1.03 -43.93 -16.53
N GLU A 388 0.63 -43.28 -17.63
CA GLU A 388 1.39 -43.23 -18.88
C GLU A 388 1.74 -41.79 -19.21
N VAL A 389 3.02 -41.46 -19.24
CA VAL A 389 3.54 -40.13 -19.58
C VAL A 389 3.84 -40.06 -21.06
N SER A 390 3.03 -39.32 -21.82
CA SER A 390 3.18 -39.19 -23.28
C SER A 390 4.50 -38.53 -23.68
N PRO A 391 5.02 -38.79 -24.90
CA PRO A 391 6.21 -38.11 -25.41
C PRO A 391 6.11 -36.57 -25.34
N TYR A 392 4.98 -36.01 -25.70
CA TYR A 392 4.75 -34.56 -25.66
C TYR A 392 4.71 -34.02 -24.22
N LEU A 393 4.14 -34.75 -23.27
CA LEU A 393 4.18 -34.34 -21.86
C LEU A 393 5.60 -34.30 -21.29
N LYS A 394 6.48 -35.22 -21.75
CA LYS A 394 7.92 -35.20 -21.41
C LYS A 394 8.67 -33.98 -22.00
N GLU A 395 8.20 -33.46 -23.13
CA GLU A 395 8.79 -32.30 -23.78
C GLU A 395 8.24 -30.97 -23.23
N LEU A 396 7.14 -30.97 -22.48
CA LEU A 396 6.48 -29.78 -21.98
C LEU A 396 7.38 -28.99 -21.02
N GLU A 397 7.66 -27.72 -21.36
CA GLU A 397 8.50 -26.79 -20.61
C GLU A 397 7.67 -25.60 -20.07
N ILE A 398 8.21 -24.90 -19.05
CA ILE A 398 7.58 -23.70 -18.45
C ILE A 398 7.26 -22.65 -19.53
N ARG A 399 8.15 -22.41 -20.50
CA ARG A 399 7.91 -21.45 -21.59
C ARG A 399 6.63 -21.78 -22.41
N HIS A 400 6.29 -23.05 -22.56
CA HIS A 400 5.10 -23.46 -23.31
C HIS A 400 3.81 -23.15 -22.53
N LEU A 401 3.87 -23.12 -21.20
CA LEU A 401 2.77 -22.63 -20.34
C LEU A 401 2.63 -21.11 -20.44
N LEU A 402 3.75 -20.37 -20.39
CA LEU A 402 3.78 -18.91 -20.51
C LEU A 402 3.23 -18.43 -21.86
N THR A 403 3.49 -19.17 -22.93
CA THR A 403 3.03 -18.83 -24.29
C THR A 403 1.69 -19.47 -24.67
N MET A 404 1.02 -20.16 -23.72
CA MET A 404 -0.25 -20.86 -23.96
C MET A 404 -0.18 -21.85 -25.14
N SER A 405 0.99 -22.50 -25.30
CA SER A 405 1.26 -23.49 -26.36
C SER A 405 1.61 -24.85 -25.78
N SER A 406 0.89 -25.28 -24.74
CA SER A 406 1.15 -26.50 -23.99
C SER A 406 0.97 -27.81 -24.79
N GLY A 407 0.28 -27.76 -25.94
CA GLY A 407 0.01 -28.91 -26.79
C GLY A 407 -1.37 -29.54 -26.60
N HIS A 408 -2.21 -28.97 -25.74
CA HIS A 408 -3.64 -29.33 -25.67
C HIS A 408 -4.36 -28.84 -26.93
N ASP A 409 -5.40 -29.54 -27.36
CA ASP A 409 -6.26 -29.14 -28.47
C ASP A 409 -7.35 -28.17 -28.03
N VAL A 410 -7.80 -28.30 -26.79
CA VAL A 410 -8.82 -27.45 -26.16
C VAL A 410 -8.36 -27.02 -24.76
N ASP A 411 -8.93 -25.97 -24.23
CA ASP A 411 -8.62 -25.48 -22.86
C ASP A 411 -9.01 -26.53 -21.81
N PRO A 412 -8.05 -27.17 -21.10
CA PRO A 412 -8.32 -28.16 -20.07
C PRO A 412 -8.97 -27.56 -18.81
N THR A 413 -9.11 -26.25 -18.70
CA THR A 413 -9.83 -25.59 -17.61
C THR A 413 -11.27 -26.07 -17.47
N ALA A 414 -11.87 -26.54 -18.59
CA ALA A 414 -13.20 -27.15 -18.55
C ALA A 414 -13.29 -28.39 -17.66
N LEU A 415 -12.19 -29.13 -17.50
CA LEU A 415 -12.13 -30.33 -16.64
C LEU A 415 -12.38 -29.99 -15.17
N VAL A 416 -11.88 -28.83 -14.70
CA VAL A 416 -12.06 -28.38 -13.31
C VAL A 416 -13.54 -28.09 -12.99
N ARG A 417 -14.31 -27.68 -14.00
CA ARG A 417 -15.74 -27.33 -13.85
C ARG A 417 -16.68 -28.53 -14.02
N GLN A 418 -16.16 -29.70 -14.36
CA GLN A 418 -16.98 -30.90 -14.50
C GLN A 418 -17.46 -31.37 -13.13
N LYS A 419 -18.72 -31.79 -13.07
CA LYS A 419 -19.32 -32.38 -11.86
C LYS A 419 -18.51 -33.60 -11.39
N GLY A 420 -18.14 -33.60 -10.12
CA GLY A 420 -17.28 -34.62 -9.51
C GLY A 420 -15.81 -34.22 -9.37
N ASN A 421 -15.40 -33.10 -9.99
CA ASN A 421 -14.01 -32.58 -9.91
C ASN A 421 -13.85 -31.41 -8.95
N GLU A 422 -14.83 -31.10 -8.12
CA GLU A 422 -14.86 -29.95 -7.21
C GLU A 422 -13.69 -29.97 -6.20
N LYS A 423 -13.22 -31.18 -5.86
CA LYS A 423 -12.09 -31.39 -4.94
C LYS A 423 -10.87 -32.04 -5.62
N ALA A 424 -10.86 -32.10 -6.95
CA ALA A 424 -9.78 -32.74 -7.68
C ALA A 424 -8.49 -31.93 -7.59
N ASP A 425 -7.37 -32.63 -7.67
CA ASP A 425 -6.05 -31.99 -7.86
C ASP A 425 -5.95 -31.44 -9.30
N TRP A 426 -5.91 -30.14 -9.41
CA TRP A 426 -5.89 -29.44 -10.70
C TRP A 426 -4.60 -29.69 -11.49
N ALA A 427 -3.45 -29.88 -10.78
CA ALA A 427 -2.20 -30.24 -11.46
C ALA A 427 -2.33 -31.62 -12.10
N LYS A 428 -2.92 -32.59 -11.37
CA LYS A 428 -3.18 -33.94 -11.90
C LYS A 428 -4.14 -33.92 -13.09
N LEU A 429 -5.20 -33.09 -13.02
CA LEU A 429 -6.15 -32.94 -14.15
C LEU A 429 -5.42 -32.38 -15.39
N PHE A 430 -4.59 -31.37 -15.23
CA PHE A 430 -3.81 -30.78 -16.34
C PHE A 430 -2.86 -31.81 -16.96
N LEU A 431 -2.09 -32.52 -16.14
CA LEU A 431 -1.08 -33.47 -16.57
C LEU A 431 -1.69 -34.74 -17.21
N SER A 432 -2.94 -35.07 -16.85
CA SER A 432 -3.68 -36.22 -17.41
C SER A 432 -4.45 -35.87 -18.68
N ALA A 433 -4.62 -34.58 -18.99
CA ALA A 433 -5.30 -34.14 -20.22
C ALA A 433 -4.40 -34.46 -21.45
N PRO A 434 -4.98 -34.97 -22.55
CA PRO A 434 -4.19 -35.35 -23.72
C PRO A 434 -3.49 -34.15 -24.39
N LEU A 435 -2.20 -34.27 -24.62
CA LEU A 435 -1.43 -33.36 -25.49
C LEU A 435 -1.40 -33.96 -26.89
N VAL A 436 -2.14 -33.37 -27.82
CA VAL A 436 -2.25 -33.86 -29.21
C VAL A 436 -1.33 -33.13 -30.17
N HIS A 437 -0.85 -31.95 -29.77
CA HIS A 437 0.13 -31.18 -30.50
C HIS A 437 1.48 -31.16 -29.77
N LYS A 438 2.55 -31.00 -30.54
CA LYS A 438 3.88 -30.80 -29.95
C LYS A 438 3.88 -29.50 -29.17
N PRO A 439 4.34 -29.47 -27.88
CA PRO A 439 4.46 -28.24 -27.12
C PRO A 439 5.24 -27.15 -27.86
N GLY A 440 4.72 -25.93 -27.85
CA GLY A 440 5.27 -24.78 -28.56
C GLY A 440 4.79 -24.60 -30.00
N THR A 441 3.96 -25.49 -30.55
CA THR A 441 3.55 -25.43 -31.96
C THR A 441 2.10 -25.01 -32.20
N TYR A 442 1.25 -25.10 -31.16
CA TYR A 442 -0.18 -24.82 -31.29
C TYR A 442 -0.68 -23.98 -30.10
N PHE A 443 -1.29 -22.85 -30.40
CA PHE A 443 -1.82 -21.93 -29.38
C PHE A 443 -3.23 -22.31 -28.98
N VAL A 444 -3.42 -22.53 -27.69
CA VAL A 444 -4.75 -22.63 -27.06
C VAL A 444 -4.76 -21.81 -25.78
N TYR A 445 -5.64 -20.85 -25.68
CA TYR A 445 -5.82 -20.09 -24.44
C TYR A 445 -6.13 -21.03 -23.28
N ASN A 446 -5.31 -21.01 -22.24
CA ASN A 446 -5.29 -22.08 -21.22
C ASN A 446 -5.10 -21.50 -19.82
N SER A 447 -6.19 -21.35 -19.07
CA SER A 447 -6.15 -20.84 -17.71
C SER A 447 -5.58 -21.88 -16.73
N LEU A 448 -5.80 -23.18 -16.96
CA LEU A 448 -5.21 -24.23 -16.12
C LEU A 448 -3.69 -24.30 -16.28
N GLY A 449 -3.17 -23.94 -17.47
CA GLY A 449 -1.72 -23.77 -17.68
C GLY A 449 -1.14 -22.64 -16.83
N THR A 450 -1.88 -21.55 -16.62
CA THR A 450 -1.45 -20.48 -15.71
C THR A 450 -1.48 -20.92 -14.25
N TYR A 451 -2.48 -21.74 -13.86
CA TYR A 451 -2.50 -22.38 -12.54
C TYR A 451 -1.24 -23.26 -12.33
N MET A 452 -0.80 -24.00 -13.34
CA MET A 452 0.45 -24.79 -13.27
C MET A 452 1.67 -23.91 -12.98
N LEU A 453 1.75 -22.72 -13.61
CA LEU A 453 2.81 -21.74 -13.30
C LEU A 453 2.75 -21.28 -11.84
N SER A 454 1.56 -20.99 -11.33
CA SER A 454 1.36 -20.65 -9.91
C SER A 454 1.78 -21.77 -8.97
N ALA A 455 1.42 -23.02 -9.30
CA ALA A 455 1.80 -24.20 -8.52
C ALA A 455 3.31 -24.45 -8.54
N ILE A 456 3.99 -24.18 -9.69
CA ILE A 456 5.46 -24.26 -9.81
C ILE A 456 6.11 -23.23 -8.89
N ILE A 457 5.67 -21.96 -8.89
CA ILE A 457 6.16 -20.93 -7.96
C ILE A 457 6.07 -21.41 -6.52
N GLN A 458 4.91 -21.93 -6.11
CA GLN A 458 4.73 -22.41 -4.74
C GLN A 458 5.70 -23.57 -4.39
N LYS A 459 6.02 -24.44 -5.35
CA LYS A 459 6.97 -25.54 -5.11
C LYS A 459 8.43 -25.07 -5.00
N VAL A 460 8.84 -24.08 -5.80
CA VAL A 460 10.25 -23.63 -5.81
C VAL A 460 10.54 -22.56 -4.77
N THR A 461 9.53 -21.85 -4.28
CA THR A 461 9.70 -20.78 -3.28
C THR A 461 9.18 -21.17 -1.90
N GLY A 462 8.28 -22.15 -1.79
CA GLY A 462 7.55 -22.45 -0.57
C GLY A 462 6.37 -21.50 -0.28
N GLU A 463 6.15 -20.50 -1.14
CA GLU A 463 5.19 -19.41 -0.92
C GLU A 463 4.09 -19.38 -1.97
N LYS A 464 2.90 -18.90 -1.60
CA LYS A 464 1.86 -18.58 -2.58
C LYS A 464 2.34 -17.42 -3.46
N VAL A 465 1.90 -17.37 -4.72
CA VAL A 465 2.28 -16.30 -5.69
C VAL A 465 2.07 -14.91 -5.10
N ILE A 466 0.96 -14.67 -4.41
CA ILE A 466 0.67 -13.36 -3.79
C ILE A 466 1.73 -12.98 -2.76
N ASN A 467 2.12 -13.90 -1.88
CA ASN A 467 3.14 -13.63 -0.86
C ASN A 467 4.53 -13.43 -1.48
N TYR A 468 4.87 -14.24 -2.49
CA TYR A 468 6.14 -14.15 -3.20
C TYR A 468 6.29 -12.84 -3.99
N LEU A 469 5.20 -12.34 -4.59
CA LEU A 469 5.19 -11.06 -5.31
C LEU A 469 5.09 -9.85 -4.40
N TYR A 470 4.58 -10.03 -3.19
CA TYR A 470 4.26 -8.91 -2.31
C TYR A 470 5.47 -7.99 -2.05
N PRO A 471 6.64 -8.50 -1.62
CA PRO A 471 7.79 -7.66 -1.33
C PRO A 471 8.38 -6.92 -2.55
N CYS A 472 8.28 -7.52 -3.74
CA CYS A 472 8.98 -7.03 -4.92
C CYS A 472 8.08 -6.26 -5.90
N LEU A 473 6.87 -6.72 -6.12
CA LEU A 473 5.96 -6.16 -7.12
C LEU A 473 4.78 -5.43 -6.50
N LEU A 474 4.07 -6.08 -5.57
CA LEU A 474 2.86 -5.50 -5.01
C LEU A 474 3.19 -4.37 -4.03
N TYR A 475 4.27 -4.49 -3.29
CA TYR A 475 4.79 -3.43 -2.43
C TYR A 475 5.26 -2.20 -3.21
N THR A 476 5.85 -2.38 -4.39
CA THR A 476 6.37 -1.30 -5.24
C THR A 476 5.42 -0.88 -6.36
N SER A 477 4.32 -1.63 -6.57
CA SER A 477 3.35 -1.31 -7.61
C SER A 477 2.44 -0.16 -7.17
N PRO A 478 2.20 0.85 -8.03
CA PRO A 478 1.20 1.89 -7.78
C PRO A 478 -0.24 1.39 -7.95
N SER A 479 -0.48 0.08 -7.92
CA SER A 479 -1.82 -0.48 -8.04
C SER A 479 -2.67 -0.08 -6.85
N PRO A 480 -3.87 0.45 -7.04
CA PRO A 480 -4.83 0.61 -5.98
C PRO A 480 -5.20 -0.76 -5.42
N ARG A 481 -5.48 -0.80 -4.15
CA ARG A 481 -5.81 -1.94 -3.30
C ARG A 481 -6.68 -2.98 -4.00
N ASP A 482 -6.19 -4.22 -4.13
CA ASP A 482 -7.00 -5.41 -4.35
C ASP A 482 -7.26 -6.10 -3.01
#